data_cbe45bb140f85596b0a9861ab1453bf2
#
_entry.id   cbe45bb140f85596b0a9861ab1453bf2
#
_cell.length_a   1.000
_cell.length_b   1.000
_cell.length_c   1.000
_cell.angle_alpha   90.00
_cell.angle_beta   90.00
_cell.angle_gamma   90.00
#
_symmetry.space_group_name_H-M   'P 1'
#
loop_
_entity.id
_entity.type
_entity.pdbx_description
1 polymer ?
#
loop_
_entity_poly.entity_id
_entity_poly.type
_entity_poly.pdbx_seq_one_letter_code
_entity_poly.pdbx_strand_id
1 'polypeptide(L)'
;MSRGERTDFLSVCISAGRLVAVGRKDWVLRADRSTEARDRIMSTASEFVSRNGFESFTINALAAELNCSPATIYRHAGGKAEILERLIFAFSQRIIGAIRQAIAGLEGTERVATAIIVALDLMRGEPLGKLMIGGLSPDRDAGTVTASPFVAKMAEEMIGRSDPLAAQWLIRITFALWYWPAKDKHTEHELVKRFAAPSVTLGLR
;
A
#
# COMPACT_ATOMS: atom_id res chain seq x y z
N MET A 1 -2.08 28.83 17.59
CA MET A 1 -2.72 27.56 17.22
C MET A 1 -1.99 27.03 16.00
N SER A 2 -1.06 26.12 16.22
CA SER A 2 -0.16 25.55 15.22
C SER A 2 -0.92 24.54 14.37
N ARG A 3 -1.01 24.81 13.06
CA ARG A 3 -1.40 23.78 12.08
C ARG A 3 -0.23 22.81 11.95
N GLY A 4 -0.33 21.71 12.69
CA GLY A 4 0.62 20.60 12.54
C GLY A 4 0.61 20.12 11.09
N GLU A 5 1.80 20.03 10.50
CA GLU A 5 2.08 19.38 9.23
C GLU A 5 1.61 17.91 9.31
N ARG A 6 0.35 17.67 8.94
CA ARG A 6 -0.08 16.32 8.59
C ARG A 6 0.56 15.99 7.26
N THR A 7 1.55 15.15 7.29
CA THR A 7 2.15 14.54 6.09
C THR A 7 1.01 13.96 5.27
N ASP A 8 0.83 14.49 4.06
CA ASP A 8 -0.26 14.11 3.16
C ASP A 8 0.00 12.67 2.69
N PHE A 9 -0.69 11.72 3.32
CA PHE A 9 -0.46 10.28 3.21
C PHE A 9 -0.58 9.76 1.77
N LEU A 10 -1.34 10.46 0.95
CA LEU A 10 -1.61 10.08 -0.43
C LEU A 10 -0.64 10.68 -1.43
N SER A 11 -0.04 11.82 -1.08
CA SER A 11 1.10 12.37 -1.82
C SER A 11 2.25 11.36 -1.88
N VAL A 12 2.40 10.55 -0.82
CA VAL A 12 3.39 9.49 -0.70
C VAL A 12 3.09 8.31 -1.65
N CYS A 13 1.83 7.92 -1.80
CA CYS A 13 1.45 6.83 -2.72
C CYS A 13 1.65 7.19 -4.21
N ILE A 14 1.64 8.48 -4.57
CA ILE A 14 1.77 8.96 -5.96
C ILE A 14 3.24 9.09 -6.36
N SER A 15 4.13 9.40 -5.42
CA SER A 15 5.57 9.54 -5.68
C SER A 15 6.31 8.23 -5.97
N ALA A 16 5.75 7.08 -5.60
CA ALA A 16 6.37 5.75 -5.76
C ALA A 16 6.68 5.34 -7.22
N GLY A 17 6.25 6.12 -8.20
CA GLY A 17 6.51 5.87 -9.64
C GLY A 17 7.84 6.42 -10.17
N ARG A 18 8.62 7.14 -9.39
CA ARG A 18 9.88 7.73 -9.86
C ARG A 18 11.09 6.88 -9.45
N LEU A 19 11.52 5.97 -10.32
CA LEU A 19 12.81 5.28 -10.24
C LEU A 19 13.95 6.30 -10.36
N VAL A 20 14.61 6.58 -9.25
CA VAL A 20 15.89 7.31 -9.26
C VAL A 20 17.00 6.30 -9.53
N ALA A 21 17.61 6.43 -10.71
CA ALA A 21 18.81 5.67 -11.07
C ALA A 21 19.98 6.13 -10.20
N VAL A 22 20.45 5.27 -9.30
CA VAL A 22 21.66 5.52 -8.50
C VAL A 22 22.88 5.01 -9.27
N GLY A 23 23.79 5.92 -9.57
CA GLY A 23 25.05 5.66 -10.27
C GLY A 23 25.97 4.69 -9.51
N ARG A 24 26.55 3.75 -10.27
CA ARG A 24 27.56 2.77 -9.84
C ARG A 24 28.85 3.47 -9.43
N LYS A 25 29.34 3.22 -8.22
CA LYS A 25 30.78 3.13 -7.94
C LYS A 25 31.04 2.20 -6.75
N ASP A 26 31.88 1.20 -7.00
CA ASP A 26 32.50 0.19 -6.15
C ASP A 26 32.52 0.44 -4.64
N TRP A 27 32.00 -0.61 -3.90
CA TRP A 27 32.47 -1.00 -2.55
C TRP A 27 31.60 -2.14 -2.03
N VAL A 28 31.87 -3.35 -2.46
CA VAL A 28 31.11 -4.55 -2.08
C VAL A 28 30.97 -4.70 -0.55
N LEU A 29 31.98 -4.39 0.22
CA LEU A 29 31.94 -4.52 1.70
C LEU A 29 31.29 -3.34 2.44
N ARG A 30 31.17 -2.15 1.83
CA ARG A 30 30.41 -1.02 2.41
C ARG A 30 28.97 -1.01 1.97
N ALA A 31 28.69 -1.54 0.79
CA ALA A 31 27.34 -1.70 0.28
C ALA A 31 26.53 -2.66 1.16
N ASP A 32 27.09 -3.81 1.54
CA ASP A 32 26.43 -4.80 2.39
C ASP A 32 26.04 -4.21 3.76
N ARG A 33 26.98 -3.56 4.45
CA ARG A 33 26.70 -2.92 5.76
C ARG A 33 25.66 -1.79 5.67
N SER A 34 25.68 -1.03 4.58
CA SER A 34 24.70 0.04 4.38
C SER A 34 23.30 -0.52 4.08
N THR A 35 23.23 -1.62 3.34
CA THR A 35 21.98 -2.33 3.05
C THR A 35 21.42 -2.99 4.31
N GLU A 36 22.23 -3.72 5.06
CA GLU A 36 21.83 -4.31 6.35
C GLU A 36 21.36 -3.25 7.36
N ALA A 37 22.04 -2.11 7.45
CA ALA A 37 21.62 -1.02 8.33
C ALA A 37 20.27 -0.44 7.89
N ARG A 38 20.06 -0.26 6.59
CA ARG A 38 18.78 0.20 6.04
C ARG A 38 17.68 -0.79 6.33
N ASP A 39 17.90 -2.08 6.06
CA ASP A 39 16.91 -3.14 6.25
C ASP A 39 16.50 -3.25 7.71
N ARG A 40 17.47 -3.15 8.64
CA ARG A 40 17.20 -3.11 10.07
C ARG A 40 16.38 -1.87 10.46
N ILE A 41 16.72 -0.69 9.94
CA ILE A 41 15.94 0.54 10.17
C ILE A 41 14.52 0.36 9.66
N MET A 42 14.34 -0.18 8.45
CA MET A 42 13.01 -0.37 7.85
C MET A 42 12.17 -1.42 8.60
N SER A 43 12.77 -2.53 9.03
CA SER A 43 12.10 -3.54 9.85
C SER A 43 11.62 -2.94 11.18
N THR A 44 12.51 -2.29 11.92
CA THR A 44 12.16 -1.64 13.20
C THR A 44 11.11 -0.53 13.00
N ALA A 45 11.21 0.26 11.91
CA ALA A 45 10.20 1.27 11.60
C ALA A 45 8.83 0.65 11.31
N SER A 46 8.79 -0.48 10.58
CA SER A 46 7.54 -1.23 10.32
C SER A 46 6.91 -1.74 11.62
N GLU A 47 7.71 -2.34 12.50
CA GLU A 47 7.25 -2.83 13.80
C GLU A 47 6.77 -1.69 14.69
N PHE A 48 7.51 -0.56 14.73
CA PHE A 48 7.14 0.63 15.50
C PHE A 48 5.79 1.18 15.04
N VAL A 49 5.64 1.39 13.73
CA VAL A 49 4.40 1.92 13.15
C VAL A 49 3.23 0.96 13.38
N SER A 50 3.47 -0.34 13.29
CA SER A 50 2.44 -1.36 13.55
C SER A 50 1.94 -1.37 14.99
N ARG A 51 2.83 -1.08 15.96
CA ARG A 51 2.48 -1.05 17.40
C ARG A 51 1.90 0.29 17.85
N ASN A 52 2.46 1.39 17.35
CA ASN A 52 2.24 2.71 17.92
C ASN A 52 1.50 3.67 16.97
N GLY A 53 1.29 3.29 15.71
CA GLY A 53 0.66 4.12 14.69
C GLY A 53 1.60 5.15 14.05
N PHE A 54 1.11 5.77 12.98
CA PHE A 54 1.90 6.77 12.23
C PHE A 54 2.10 8.09 12.97
N GLU A 55 1.15 8.48 13.80
CA GLU A 55 1.19 9.75 14.55
C GLU A 55 2.37 9.80 15.51
N SER A 56 2.62 8.69 16.21
CA SER A 56 3.70 8.58 17.19
C SER A 56 5.08 8.32 16.56
N PHE A 57 5.14 8.01 15.27
CA PHE A 57 6.39 7.72 14.57
C PHE A 57 7.23 8.99 14.39
N THR A 58 8.39 9.01 15.03
CA THR A 58 9.40 10.08 14.89
C THR A 58 10.78 9.46 14.69
N ILE A 59 11.69 10.21 14.05
CA ILE A 59 13.08 9.76 13.87
C ILE A 59 13.77 9.56 15.23
N ASN A 60 13.45 10.40 16.23
CA ASN A 60 14.03 10.26 17.58
C ASN A 60 13.55 8.98 18.27
N ALA A 61 12.27 8.65 18.17
CA ALA A 61 11.72 7.42 18.72
C ALA A 61 12.34 6.17 18.06
N LEU A 62 12.47 6.19 16.74
CA LEU A 62 13.12 5.12 16.00
C LEU A 62 14.62 4.98 16.34
N ALA A 63 15.31 6.10 16.53
CA ALA A 63 16.72 6.13 16.94
C ALA A 63 16.94 5.53 18.34
N ALA A 64 16.03 5.85 19.27
CA ALA A 64 16.05 5.28 20.62
C ALA A 64 15.84 3.75 20.58
N GLU A 65 14.90 3.26 19.78
CA GLU A 65 14.62 1.82 19.65
C GLU A 65 15.78 1.04 19.00
N LEU A 66 16.49 1.69 18.06
CA LEU A 66 17.66 1.12 17.39
C LEU A 66 18.98 1.32 18.17
N ASN A 67 18.97 2.03 19.30
CA ASN A 67 20.17 2.44 20.04
C ASN A 67 21.20 3.13 19.13
N CYS A 68 20.76 4.06 18.28
CA CYS A 68 21.63 4.80 17.37
C CYS A 68 21.29 6.31 17.38
N SER A 69 22.14 7.11 16.71
CA SER A 69 21.84 8.53 16.57
C SER A 69 20.81 8.80 15.46
N PRO A 70 19.98 9.85 15.56
CA PRO A 70 19.11 10.31 14.48
C PRO A 70 19.87 10.54 13.16
N ALA A 71 21.10 11.06 13.23
CA ALA A 71 21.97 11.26 12.08
C ALA A 71 22.29 9.96 11.34
N THR A 72 22.37 8.83 12.06
CA THR A 72 22.55 7.50 11.46
C THR A 72 21.33 7.11 10.64
N ILE A 73 20.13 7.35 11.15
CA ILE A 73 18.88 7.06 10.42
C ILE A 73 18.79 7.93 9.16
N TYR A 74 18.98 9.25 9.28
CA TYR A 74 18.99 10.16 8.13
C TYR A 74 19.97 9.72 7.03
N ARG A 75 21.15 9.27 7.42
CA ARG A 75 22.17 8.83 6.48
C ARG A 75 21.82 7.53 5.73
N HIS A 76 21.14 6.58 6.37
CA HIS A 76 20.88 5.25 5.81
C HIS A 76 19.47 5.08 5.25
N ALA A 77 18.50 5.75 5.82
CA ALA A 77 17.08 5.55 5.48
C ALA A 77 16.36 6.83 5.04
N GLY A 78 16.96 8.00 5.28
CA GLY A 78 16.32 9.28 5.04
C GLY A 78 15.47 9.78 6.21
N GLY A 79 14.58 10.73 5.97
CA GLY A 79 13.69 11.30 6.96
C GLY A 79 12.40 10.48 7.16
N LYS A 80 11.51 11.01 8.03
CA LYS A 80 10.22 10.37 8.35
C LYS A 80 9.40 10.08 7.09
N ALA A 81 9.30 11.05 6.17
CA ALA A 81 8.50 10.90 4.96
C ALA A 81 9.01 9.77 4.08
N GLU A 82 10.35 9.73 3.82
CA GLU A 82 10.95 8.70 2.98
C GLU A 82 10.85 7.30 3.57
N ILE A 83 10.96 7.18 4.91
CA ILE A 83 10.77 5.89 5.58
C ILE A 83 9.32 5.42 5.45
N LEU A 84 8.35 6.29 5.71
CA LEU A 84 6.94 5.95 5.58
C LEU A 84 6.56 5.59 4.13
N GLU A 85 7.07 6.34 3.16
CA GLU A 85 6.89 6.04 1.72
C GLU A 85 7.37 4.63 1.37
N ARG A 86 8.57 4.27 1.83
CA ARG A 86 9.13 2.93 1.60
C ARG A 86 8.32 1.83 2.28
N LEU A 87 7.81 2.07 3.49
CA LEU A 87 6.95 1.12 4.20
C LEU A 87 5.65 0.87 3.43
N ILE A 88 4.99 1.94 2.98
CA ILE A 88 3.76 1.86 2.19
C ILE A 88 4.03 1.16 0.86
N PHE A 89 5.13 1.49 0.19
CA PHE A 89 5.51 0.85 -1.06
C PHE A 89 5.75 -0.66 -0.87
N ALA A 90 6.53 -1.05 0.13
CA ALA A 90 6.79 -2.47 0.44
C ALA A 90 5.49 -3.23 0.76
N PHE A 91 4.60 -2.62 1.53
CA PHE A 91 3.28 -3.16 1.83
C PHE A 91 2.44 -3.36 0.55
N SER A 92 2.39 -2.34 -0.30
CA SER A 92 1.67 -2.41 -1.57
C SER A 92 2.22 -3.52 -2.48
N GLN A 93 3.54 -3.67 -2.56
CA GLN A 93 4.16 -4.73 -3.37
C GLN A 93 3.82 -6.13 -2.86
N ARG A 94 3.73 -6.33 -1.54
CA ARG A 94 3.30 -7.63 -0.97
C ARG A 94 1.86 -7.95 -1.35
N ILE A 95 0.96 -6.99 -1.22
CA ILE A 95 -0.44 -7.17 -1.61
C ILE A 95 -0.54 -7.54 -3.10
N ILE A 96 0.11 -6.76 -3.96
CA ILE A 96 0.10 -6.99 -5.41
C ILE A 96 0.67 -8.37 -5.74
N GLY A 97 1.78 -8.76 -5.13
CA GLY A 97 2.38 -10.08 -5.33
C GLY A 97 1.44 -11.21 -4.94
N ALA A 98 0.77 -11.11 -3.81
CA ALA A 98 -0.18 -12.11 -3.35
C ALA A 98 -1.43 -12.18 -4.24
N ILE A 99 -1.95 -11.02 -4.68
CA ILE A 99 -3.06 -11.00 -5.64
C ILE A 99 -2.67 -11.67 -6.95
N ARG A 100 -1.50 -11.35 -7.53
CA ARG A 100 -1.00 -11.97 -8.76
C ARG A 100 -0.92 -13.48 -8.65
N GLN A 101 -0.42 -13.99 -7.53
CA GLN A 101 -0.38 -15.43 -7.28
C GLN A 101 -1.78 -16.03 -7.21
N ALA A 102 -2.70 -15.39 -6.49
CA ALA A 102 -4.05 -15.90 -6.29
C ALA A 102 -4.90 -15.91 -7.58
N ILE A 103 -4.68 -14.95 -8.49
CA ILE A 103 -5.43 -14.83 -9.74
C ILE A 103 -4.75 -15.55 -10.93
N ALA A 104 -3.61 -16.20 -10.69
CA ALA A 104 -2.91 -16.90 -11.75
C ALA A 104 -3.78 -18.03 -12.35
N GLY A 105 -3.98 -18.00 -13.66
CA GLY A 105 -4.82 -18.98 -14.35
C GLY A 105 -6.34 -18.76 -14.22
N LEU A 106 -6.78 -17.75 -13.45
CA LEU A 106 -8.19 -17.39 -13.37
C LEU A 106 -8.56 -16.36 -14.43
N GLU A 107 -9.80 -16.37 -14.90
CA GLU A 107 -10.34 -15.45 -15.89
C GLU A 107 -11.70 -14.90 -15.48
N GLY A 108 -12.13 -13.84 -16.15
CA GLY A 108 -13.46 -13.25 -16.02
C GLY A 108 -13.83 -12.89 -14.59
N THR A 109 -15.05 -13.23 -14.20
CA THR A 109 -15.62 -12.87 -12.90
C THR A 109 -14.88 -13.51 -11.72
N GLU A 110 -14.41 -14.75 -11.88
CA GLU A 110 -13.67 -15.46 -10.83
C GLU A 110 -12.34 -14.78 -10.52
N ARG A 111 -11.61 -14.36 -11.56
CA ARG A 111 -10.37 -13.59 -11.42
C ARG A 111 -10.58 -12.31 -10.62
N VAL A 112 -11.60 -11.53 -11.00
CA VAL A 112 -11.90 -10.24 -10.33
C VAL A 112 -12.37 -10.47 -8.90
N ALA A 113 -13.25 -11.46 -8.66
CA ALA A 113 -13.71 -11.78 -7.32
C ALA A 113 -12.55 -12.19 -6.40
N THR A 114 -11.68 -13.07 -6.86
CA THR A 114 -10.50 -13.51 -6.12
C THR A 114 -9.57 -12.33 -5.84
N ALA A 115 -9.31 -11.45 -6.80
CA ALA A 115 -8.48 -10.26 -6.61
C ALA A 115 -9.02 -9.35 -5.50
N ILE A 116 -10.33 -9.06 -5.51
CA ILE A 116 -10.96 -8.22 -4.49
C ILE A 116 -10.86 -8.87 -3.11
N ILE A 117 -11.23 -10.15 -2.99
CA ILE A 117 -11.23 -10.87 -1.71
C ILE A 117 -9.83 -10.91 -1.10
N VAL A 118 -8.82 -11.29 -1.87
CA VAL A 118 -7.43 -11.34 -1.42
C VAL A 118 -6.92 -9.95 -1.03
N ALA A 119 -7.23 -8.91 -1.81
CA ALA A 119 -6.88 -7.54 -1.48
C ALA A 119 -7.48 -7.12 -0.12
N LEU A 120 -8.79 -7.36 0.09
CA LEU A 120 -9.49 -7.00 1.32
C LEU A 120 -8.93 -7.74 2.54
N ASP A 121 -8.70 -9.06 2.42
CA ASP A 121 -8.16 -9.88 3.50
C ASP A 121 -6.76 -9.41 3.92
N LEU A 122 -5.89 -9.13 2.97
CA LEU A 122 -4.53 -8.65 3.24
C LEU A 122 -4.53 -7.23 3.82
N MET A 123 -5.28 -6.30 3.21
CA MET A 123 -5.36 -4.92 3.70
C MET A 123 -5.91 -4.84 5.13
N ARG A 124 -6.81 -5.73 5.52
CA ARG A 124 -7.37 -5.77 6.90
C ARG A 124 -6.56 -6.62 7.86
N GLY A 125 -5.90 -7.67 7.38
CA GLY A 125 -5.07 -8.55 8.19
C GLY A 125 -3.80 -7.87 8.71
N GLU A 126 -3.26 -6.95 7.94
CA GLU A 126 -2.00 -6.28 8.24
C GLU A 126 -2.19 -5.04 9.12
N PRO A 127 -1.36 -4.85 10.16
CA PRO A 127 -1.41 -3.65 11.00
C PRO A 127 -1.29 -2.35 10.18
N LEU A 128 -0.41 -2.33 9.18
CA LEU A 128 -0.20 -1.18 8.32
C LEU A 128 -1.45 -0.81 7.51
N GLY A 129 -2.18 -1.81 7.01
CA GLY A 129 -3.44 -1.61 6.30
C GLY A 129 -4.51 -1.00 7.21
N LYS A 130 -4.63 -1.49 8.45
CA LYS A 130 -5.55 -0.91 9.45
C LYS A 130 -5.23 0.54 9.77
N LEU A 131 -3.94 0.87 9.86
CA LEU A 131 -3.50 2.25 10.10
C LEU A 131 -3.76 3.14 8.88
N MET A 132 -3.58 2.62 7.67
CA MET A 132 -3.88 3.37 6.45
C MET A 132 -5.36 3.75 6.37
N ILE A 133 -6.29 2.84 6.67
CA ILE A 133 -7.72 3.15 6.64
C ILE A 133 -8.10 4.23 7.66
N GLY A 134 -7.48 4.20 8.84
CA GLY A 134 -7.69 5.23 9.87
C GLY A 134 -7.14 6.61 9.49
N GLY A 135 -6.13 6.67 8.61
CA GLY A 135 -5.53 7.90 8.09
C GLY A 135 -6.18 8.44 6.82
N LEU A 136 -6.94 7.61 6.09
CA LEU A 136 -7.65 8.01 4.88
C LEU A 136 -8.96 8.72 5.23
N SER A 137 -9.20 9.85 4.58
CA SER A 137 -10.48 10.56 4.63
C SER A 137 -11.20 10.38 3.30
N PRO A 138 -12.35 9.69 3.26
CA PRO A 138 -13.07 9.43 2.00
C PRO A 138 -13.30 10.71 1.19
N ASP A 139 -13.60 11.81 1.86
CA ASP A 139 -13.92 13.09 1.20
C ASP A 139 -12.71 13.76 0.54
N ARG A 140 -11.51 13.58 1.11
CA ARG A 140 -10.30 14.25 0.63
C ARG A 140 -9.45 13.36 -0.27
N ASP A 141 -9.45 12.07 0.00
CA ASP A 141 -8.43 11.16 -0.50
C ASP A 141 -8.93 10.27 -1.63
N ALA A 142 -10.25 10.12 -1.79
CA ALA A 142 -10.84 9.30 -2.84
C ALA A 142 -10.40 9.73 -4.26
N GLY A 143 -10.32 11.04 -4.51
CA GLY A 143 -9.88 11.58 -5.79
C GLY A 143 -8.43 11.24 -6.11
N THR A 144 -7.57 11.31 -5.10
CA THR A 144 -6.13 11.11 -5.25
C THR A 144 -5.77 9.65 -5.50
N VAL A 145 -6.39 8.71 -4.76
CA VAL A 145 -6.18 7.27 -4.96
C VAL A 145 -6.68 6.82 -6.33
N THR A 146 -7.89 7.25 -6.70
CA THR A 146 -8.49 6.87 -8.00
C THR A 146 -7.80 7.50 -9.20
N ALA A 147 -7.08 8.61 -9.01
CA ALA A 147 -6.29 9.26 -10.05
C ALA A 147 -4.86 8.70 -10.17
N SER A 148 -4.41 7.84 -9.27
CA SER A 148 -3.07 7.25 -9.32
C SER A 148 -2.89 6.34 -10.53
N PRO A 149 -1.96 6.62 -11.46
CA PRO A 149 -1.70 5.74 -12.60
C PRO A 149 -1.22 4.34 -12.18
N PHE A 150 -0.53 4.25 -11.05
CA PHE A 150 -0.07 2.99 -10.49
C PHE A 150 -1.25 2.12 -10.03
N VAL A 151 -2.20 2.70 -9.29
CA VAL A 151 -3.40 1.99 -8.82
C VAL A 151 -4.30 1.60 -10.00
N ALA A 152 -4.44 2.48 -11.00
CA ALA A 152 -5.20 2.19 -12.21
C ALA A 152 -4.60 1.02 -12.99
N LYS A 153 -3.28 1.00 -13.20
CA LYS A 153 -2.59 -0.11 -13.89
C LYS A 153 -2.73 -1.43 -13.13
N MET A 154 -2.64 -1.40 -11.81
CA MET A 154 -2.87 -2.58 -10.98
C MET A 154 -4.30 -3.11 -11.12
N ALA A 155 -5.29 -2.21 -11.13
CA ALA A 155 -6.69 -2.61 -11.31
C ALA A 155 -6.94 -3.22 -12.69
N GLU A 156 -6.37 -2.68 -13.76
CA GLU A 156 -6.42 -3.27 -15.11
C GLU A 156 -5.79 -4.67 -15.14
N GLU A 157 -4.68 -4.86 -14.43
CA GLU A 157 -4.05 -6.18 -14.30
C GLU A 157 -4.97 -7.19 -13.57
N MET A 158 -5.67 -6.75 -12.52
CA MET A 158 -6.65 -7.60 -11.82
C MET A 158 -7.83 -7.99 -12.72
N ILE A 159 -8.28 -7.07 -13.56
CA ILE A 159 -9.35 -7.30 -14.54
C ILE A 159 -8.88 -8.24 -15.66
N GLY A 160 -7.59 -8.21 -15.98
CA GLY A 160 -7.00 -8.97 -17.09
C GLY A 160 -7.10 -8.29 -18.46
N ARG A 161 -7.47 -6.99 -18.49
CA ARG A 161 -7.53 -6.18 -19.72
C ARG A 161 -7.32 -4.71 -19.40
N SER A 162 -6.96 -3.92 -20.41
CA SER A 162 -6.92 -2.47 -20.29
C SER A 162 -8.33 -1.89 -20.48
N ASP A 163 -8.90 -1.40 -19.41
CA ASP A 163 -10.21 -0.76 -19.37
C ASP A 163 -10.22 0.26 -18.20
N PRO A 164 -9.92 1.53 -18.50
CA PRO A 164 -9.79 2.56 -17.46
C PRO A 164 -11.07 2.80 -16.65
N LEU A 165 -12.25 2.63 -17.25
CA LEU A 165 -13.52 2.82 -16.52
C LEU A 165 -13.78 1.63 -15.59
N ALA A 166 -13.59 0.41 -16.06
CA ALA A 166 -13.70 -0.79 -15.23
C ALA A 166 -12.65 -0.76 -14.09
N ALA A 167 -11.42 -0.32 -14.38
CA ALA A 167 -10.39 -0.14 -13.37
C ALA A 167 -10.80 0.88 -12.28
N GLN A 168 -11.30 2.04 -12.68
CA GLN A 168 -11.82 3.03 -11.74
C GLN A 168 -12.98 2.51 -10.91
N TRP A 169 -13.86 1.71 -11.51
CA TRP A 169 -14.99 1.10 -10.81
C TRP A 169 -14.52 0.04 -9.80
N LEU A 170 -13.61 -0.84 -10.22
CA LEU A 170 -12.99 -1.84 -9.34
C LEU A 170 -12.34 -1.19 -8.11
N ILE A 171 -11.56 -0.12 -8.32
CA ILE A 171 -10.89 0.62 -7.24
C ILE A 171 -11.95 1.13 -6.25
N ARG A 172 -13.01 1.80 -6.73
CA ARG A 172 -14.06 2.37 -5.87
C ARG A 172 -14.78 1.30 -5.05
N ILE A 173 -15.15 0.18 -5.68
CA ILE A 173 -15.82 -0.92 -4.98
C ILE A 173 -14.90 -1.51 -3.90
N THR A 174 -13.63 -1.78 -4.24
CA THR A 174 -12.67 -2.35 -3.31
C THR A 174 -12.45 -1.44 -2.11
N PHE A 175 -12.27 -0.14 -2.33
CA PHE A 175 -12.14 0.82 -1.24
C PHE A 175 -13.43 1.00 -0.44
N ALA A 176 -14.59 0.97 -1.07
CA ALA A 176 -15.88 1.02 -0.37
C ALA A 176 -16.02 -0.19 0.56
N LEU A 177 -15.75 -1.40 0.08
CA LEU A 177 -15.79 -2.60 0.90
C LEU A 177 -14.72 -2.60 1.99
N TRP A 178 -13.54 -2.07 1.73
CA TRP A 178 -12.50 -1.94 2.74
C TRP A 178 -12.90 -0.98 3.86
N TYR A 179 -13.47 0.16 3.50
CA TYR A 179 -13.87 1.22 4.44
C TYR A 179 -15.17 0.86 5.21
N TRP A 180 -16.15 0.27 4.52
CA TRP A 180 -17.41 -0.20 5.09
C TRP A 180 -17.55 -1.71 4.93
N PRO A 181 -16.92 -2.49 5.84
CA PRO A 181 -16.98 -3.94 5.75
C PRO A 181 -18.39 -4.47 5.90
N ALA A 182 -18.69 -5.58 5.25
CA ALA A 182 -19.92 -6.32 5.52
C ALA A 182 -19.92 -6.88 6.97
N LYS A 183 -21.09 -7.31 7.45
CA LYS A 183 -21.24 -7.84 8.81
C LYS A 183 -20.33 -9.03 9.13
N ASP A 184 -19.98 -9.82 8.13
CA ASP A 184 -19.08 -10.98 8.21
C ASP A 184 -18.43 -11.30 6.85
N LYS A 185 -17.39 -12.13 6.87
CA LYS A 185 -16.63 -12.52 5.67
C LYS A 185 -17.48 -13.26 4.65
N HIS A 186 -18.42 -14.12 5.10
CA HIS A 186 -19.26 -14.87 4.18
C HIS A 186 -20.15 -13.92 3.37
N THR A 187 -20.84 -13.00 4.05
CA THR A 187 -21.66 -11.97 3.41
C THR A 187 -20.83 -11.12 2.44
N GLU A 188 -19.60 -10.74 2.82
CA GLU A 188 -18.73 -9.95 1.96
C GLU A 188 -18.31 -10.72 0.70
N HIS A 189 -17.94 -11.98 0.83
CA HIS A 189 -17.61 -12.84 -0.31
C HIS A 189 -18.81 -13.00 -1.27
N GLU A 190 -20.03 -13.14 -0.72
CA GLU A 190 -21.24 -13.19 -1.54
C GLU A 190 -21.51 -11.86 -2.27
N LEU A 191 -21.34 -10.72 -1.59
CA LEU A 191 -21.43 -9.40 -2.22
C LEU A 191 -20.41 -9.23 -3.36
N VAL A 192 -19.17 -9.66 -3.12
CA VAL A 192 -18.11 -9.59 -4.15
C VAL A 192 -18.44 -10.48 -5.34
N LYS A 193 -18.80 -11.75 -5.10
CA LYS A 193 -19.04 -12.72 -6.18
C LYS A 193 -20.31 -12.40 -6.99
N ARG A 194 -21.37 -11.97 -6.32
CA ARG A 194 -22.67 -11.78 -6.96
C ARG A 194 -22.86 -10.41 -7.60
N PHE A 195 -22.21 -9.38 -7.08
CA PHE A 195 -22.43 -8.00 -7.51
C PHE A 195 -21.15 -7.27 -7.95
N ALA A 196 -20.11 -7.25 -7.11
CA ALA A 196 -18.92 -6.46 -7.40
C ALA A 196 -18.15 -6.99 -8.62
N ALA A 197 -17.78 -8.25 -8.62
CA ALA A 197 -16.99 -8.83 -9.71
C ALA A 197 -17.75 -8.89 -11.05
N PRO A 198 -19.05 -9.30 -11.11
CA PRO A 198 -19.82 -9.23 -12.35
C PRO A 198 -19.96 -7.82 -12.89
N SER A 199 -20.15 -6.79 -12.06
CA SER A 199 -20.28 -5.40 -12.52
C SER A 199 -19.04 -4.87 -13.24
N VAL A 200 -17.87 -5.42 -12.91
CA VAL A 200 -16.58 -5.08 -13.58
C VAL A 200 -16.41 -5.85 -14.88
N THR A 201 -16.97 -7.07 -14.98
CA THR A 201 -16.78 -7.96 -16.12
C THR A 201 -17.89 -7.88 -17.15
N LEU A 202 -19.11 -7.49 -16.79
CA LEU A 202 -20.28 -7.40 -17.66
C LEU A 202 -20.20 -6.31 -18.75
N GLY A 203 -19.27 -5.37 -18.68
CA GLY A 203 -18.96 -4.41 -19.74
C GLY A 203 -18.32 -5.04 -20.99
N LEU A 204 -18.38 -6.35 -21.13
CA LEU A 204 -17.73 -7.18 -22.16
C LEU A 204 -18.62 -7.46 -23.40
N ARG A 205 -19.70 -6.68 -23.62
CA ARG A 205 -20.50 -6.81 -24.84
C ARG A 205 -20.38 -5.59 -25.74
#